data_72314bd1a679d14e8a6d31f8c0acb6ae
#
_entry.id   72314bd1a679d14e8a6d31f8c0acb6ae
#
_cell.length_a   1.000
_cell.length_b   1.000
_cell.length_c   1.000
_cell.angle_alpha   90.00
_cell.angle_beta   90.00
_cell.angle_gamma   90.00
#
_symmetry.space_group_name_H-M   'P 1'
#
loop_
_entity.id
_entity.type
_entity.pdbx_description
1 polymer ?
#
loop_
_entity_poly.entity_id
_entity_poly.type
_entity_poly.pdbx_seq_one_letter_code
_entity_poly.pdbx_strand_id
1 'polypeptide(L)'
;PKRLMETIVGFHLHQGIMAVGKIPPPVGLFDLLPRLAKPYLLVAVDGLTNAENLGVLVRTCAAFGVQALIVGETSSSPYLRRAVRNSMGTVFTLPVAPVENLSKALRQLHASYGVETIAAQPGSTKNLLPQINVRGACCFVFGSEGEGISPSVLEACSETAAIPMHNGVDSLNVAVAGAVFLYEVRRQRA
;
A
#
# COMPACT_ATOMS: atom_id res chain seq x y z
N PRO A 1 3.52 8.30 36.74
CA PRO A 1 3.80 6.90 37.08
C PRO A 1 3.21 5.96 35.99
N LYS A 2 3.91 4.89 35.64
CA LYS A 2 3.52 3.93 34.60
C LYS A 2 2.07 3.42 34.82
N ARG A 3 1.72 3.11 36.05
CA ARG A 3 0.40 2.62 36.44
C ARG A 3 -0.75 3.59 36.11
N LEU A 4 -0.54 4.90 36.26
CA LEU A 4 -1.51 5.91 35.88
C LEU A 4 -1.71 5.98 34.37
N MET A 5 -0.63 5.86 33.60
CA MET A 5 -0.70 5.85 32.14
C MET A 5 -1.42 4.60 31.63
N GLU A 6 -1.19 3.42 32.23
CA GLU A 6 -1.90 2.19 31.91
C GLU A 6 -3.41 2.30 32.20
N THR A 7 -3.80 3.00 33.26
CA THR A 7 -5.22 3.27 33.56
C THR A 7 -5.87 4.18 32.49
N ILE A 8 -5.15 5.18 32.00
CA ILE A 8 -5.65 6.11 30.97
C ILE A 8 -5.81 5.41 29.61
N VAL A 9 -4.87 4.52 29.24
CA VAL A 9 -4.87 3.88 27.92
C VAL A 9 -5.59 2.53 27.89
N GLY A 10 -5.86 1.92 29.04
CA GLY A 10 -6.57 0.66 29.17
C GLY A 10 -5.76 -0.59 28.75
N PHE A 11 -4.43 -0.49 28.70
CA PHE A 11 -3.54 -1.61 28.38
C PHE A 11 -2.14 -1.43 28.97
N HIS A 12 -1.37 -2.52 29.07
CA HIS A 12 -0.01 -2.48 29.58
C HIS A 12 0.96 -1.78 28.61
N LEU A 13 1.65 -0.75 29.14
CA LEU A 13 2.68 -0.01 28.41
C LEU A 13 4.05 -0.66 28.59
N HIS A 14 4.63 -1.19 27.53
CA HIS A 14 5.96 -1.80 27.59
C HIS A 14 7.09 -0.78 27.67
N GLN A 15 6.95 0.40 27.06
CA GLN A 15 8.03 1.41 26.94
C GLN A 15 7.81 2.70 27.71
N GLY A 16 6.74 2.83 28.49
CA GLY A 16 6.57 3.94 29.45
C GLY A 16 6.37 5.35 28.86
N ILE A 17 6.36 5.52 27.55
CA ILE A 17 6.12 6.79 26.85
C ILE A 17 4.98 6.63 25.86
N MET A 18 4.07 7.61 25.86
CA MET A 18 3.00 7.75 24.89
C MET A 18 2.94 9.18 24.38
N ALA A 19 2.78 9.36 23.09
CA ALA A 19 2.64 10.67 22.46
C ALA A 19 1.33 10.72 21.66
N VAL A 20 0.73 11.91 21.62
CA VAL A 20 -0.38 12.25 20.74
C VAL A 20 0.12 13.34 19.80
N GLY A 21 -0.10 13.14 18.50
CA GLY A 21 0.30 14.10 17.48
C GLY A 21 -0.86 14.45 16.54
N LYS A 22 -0.74 15.57 15.85
CA LYS A 22 -1.66 15.91 14.76
C LYS A 22 -1.31 15.05 13.55
N ILE A 23 -2.34 14.51 12.88
CA ILE A 23 -2.16 13.87 11.58
C ILE A 23 -1.71 14.94 10.58
N PRO A 24 -0.66 14.68 9.76
CA PRO A 24 -0.24 15.61 8.72
C PRO A 24 -1.41 15.94 7.78
N PRO A 25 -1.48 17.16 7.24
CA PRO A 25 -2.49 17.46 6.23
C PRO A 25 -2.31 16.53 5.02
N PRO A 26 -3.42 16.09 4.39
CA PRO A 26 -3.32 15.23 3.22
C PRO A 26 -2.60 15.95 2.08
N VAL A 27 -1.74 15.23 1.38
CA VAL A 27 -1.07 15.74 0.17
C VAL A 27 -1.83 15.22 -1.04
N GLY A 28 -2.17 16.12 -1.97
CA GLY A 28 -2.78 15.74 -3.25
C GLY A 28 -1.84 14.84 -4.05
N LEU A 29 -2.35 13.72 -4.55
CA LEU A 29 -1.53 12.76 -5.33
C LEU A 29 -0.81 13.45 -6.49
N PHE A 30 -1.54 14.25 -7.26
CA PHE A 30 -1.03 14.90 -8.46
C PHE A 30 -0.14 16.13 -8.18
N ASP A 31 -0.22 16.70 -6.97
CA ASP A 31 0.72 17.73 -6.49
C ASP A 31 2.04 17.10 -5.99
N LEU A 32 1.95 15.85 -5.56
CA LEU A 32 3.11 15.09 -5.07
C LEU A 32 3.98 14.54 -6.22
N LEU A 33 3.37 13.95 -7.26
CA LEU A 33 4.07 13.28 -8.35
C LEU A 33 5.20 14.09 -8.99
N PRO A 34 5.05 15.39 -9.31
CA PRO A 34 6.13 16.18 -9.90
C PRO A 34 7.38 16.32 -9.01
N ARG A 35 7.25 16.03 -7.72
CA ARG A 35 8.32 16.13 -6.73
C ARG A 35 9.06 14.80 -6.51
N LEU A 36 8.53 13.72 -7.08
CA LEU A 36 9.09 12.37 -6.94
C LEU A 36 10.09 12.08 -8.06
N ALA A 37 11.11 11.28 -7.75
CA ALA A 37 12.07 10.82 -8.75
C ALA A 37 11.45 9.76 -9.68
N LYS A 38 11.82 9.81 -10.95
CA LYS A 38 11.43 8.77 -11.93
C LYS A 38 12.51 7.68 -12.01
N PRO A 39 12.14 6.44 -12.33
CA PRO A 39 10.77 5.96 -12.57
C PRO A 39 9.97 5.83 -11.27
N TYR A 40 8.69 6.16 -11.32
CA TYR A 40 7.82 6.06 -10.14
C TYR A 40 7.66 4.62 -9.64
N LEU A 41 7.63 4.47 -8.32
CA LEU A 41 7.21 3.24 -7.64
C LEU A 41 6.15 3.62 -6.59
N LEU A 42 4.90 3.31 -6.91
CA LEU A 42 3.74 3.66 -6.10
C LEU A 42 3.01 2.40 -5.64
N VAL A 43 2.28 2.52 -4.54
CA VAL A 43 1.37 1.48 -4.07
C VAL A 43 0.01 2.12 -3.81
N ALA A 44 -1.05 1.46 -4.23
CA ALA A 44 -2.42 1.83 -3.93
C ALA A 44 -3.14 0.73 -3.15
N VAL A 45 -4.05 1.11 -2.28
CA VAL A 45 -4.89 0.17 -1.52
C VAL A 45 -6.35 0.46 -1.74
N ASP A 46 -7.13 -0.60 -2.03
CA ASP A 46 -8.56 -0.59 -2.27
C ASP A 46 -9.27 -1.45 -1.22
N GLY A 47 -10.10 -0.84 -0.38
CA GLY A 47 -10.87 -1.54 0.64
C GLY A 47 -10.02 -2.22 1.74
N LEU A 48 -8.78 -1.83 1.93
CA LEU A 48 -7.92 -2.39 2.98
C LEU A 48 -8.29 -1.79 4.34
N THR A 49 -9.18 -2.47 5.05
CA THR A 49 -9.73 -2.00 6.34
C THR A 49 -8.97 -2.51 7.56
N ASN A 50 -8.22 -3.61 7.43
CA ASN A 50 -7.40 -4.14 8.51
C ASN A 50 -6.18 -3.24 8.76
N ALA A 51 -6.23 -2.47 9.86
CA ALA A 51 -5.19 -1.52 10.20
C ALA A 51 -3.83 -2.17 10.50
N GLU A 52 -3.79 -3.43 10.94
CA GLU A 52 -2.53 -4.14 11.20
C GLU A 52 -1.83 -4.46 9.90
N ASN A 53 -2.55 -5.04 8.93
CA ASN A 53 -2.02 -5.36 7.61
C ASN A 53 -1.63 -4.10 6.83
N LEU A 54 -2.44 -3.03 6.94
CA LEU A 54 -2.09 -1.74 6.36
C LEU A 54 -0.77 -1.20 6.96
N GLY A 55 -0.58 -1.28 8.27
CA GLY A 55 0.66 -0.85 8.92
C GLY A 55 1.88 -1.65 8.48
N VAL A 56 1.75 -2.99 8.36
CA VAL A 56 2.84 -3.84 7.85
C VAL A 56 3.14 -3.53 6.39
N LEU A 57 2.11 -3.31 5.56
CA LEU A 57 2.29 -2.91 4.15
C LEU A 57 3.01 -1.56 4.04
N VAL A 58 2.64 -0.56 4.84
CA VAL A 58 3.33 0.74 4.91
C VAL A 58 4.82 0.57 5.21
N ARG A 59 5.15 -0.26 6.20
CA ARG A 59 6.55 -0.57 6.54
C ARG A 59 7.28 -1.23 5.38
N THR A 60 6.64 -2.17 4.72
CA THR A 60 7.17 -2.86 3.54
C THR A 60 7.39 -1.87 2.39
N CYS A 61 6.42 -1.00 2.11
CA CYS A 61 6.55 0.07 1.12
C CYS A 61 7.77 0.95 1.37
N ALA A 62 7.94 1.42 2.61
CA ALA A 62 9.10 2.24 2.97
C ALA A 62 10.43 1.49 2.79
N ALA A 63 10.49 0.22 3.20
CA ALA A 63 11.69 -0.62 3.09
C ALA A 63 12.11 -0.85 1.63
N PHE A 64 11.15 -0.97 0.71
CA PHE A 64 11.41 -1.17 -0.72
C PHE A 64 11.46 0.12 -1.54
N GLY A 65 11.40 1.29 -0.90
CA GLY A 65 11.56 2.59 -1.57
C GLY A 65 10.36 2.98 -2.40
N VAL A 66 9.14 2.57 -2.00
CA VAL A 66 7.90 3.13 -2.51
C VAL A 66 7.87 4.62 -2.20
N GLN A 67 7.52 5.43 -3.18
CA GLN A 67 7.60 6.89 -3.08
C GLN A 67 6.31 7.51 -2.57
N ALA A 68 5.17 6.84 -2.74
CA ALA A 68 3.89 7.24 -2.16
C ALA A 68 2.94 6.04 -2.00
N LEU A 69 2.15 6.09 -0.92
CA LEU A 69 0.99 5.21 -0.72
C LEU A 69 -0.28 5.97 -1.08
N ILE A 70 -1.03 5.45 -2.04
CA ILE A 70 -2.35 5.96 -2.44
C ILE A 70 -3.41 5.18 -1.65
N VAL A 71 -4.25 5.89 -0.92
CA VAL A 71 -5.29 5.28 -0.08
C VAL A 71 -6.64 5.56 -0.71
N GLY A 72 -7.27 4.50 -1.23
CA GLY A 72 -8.62 4.57 -1.80
C GLY A 72 -9.69 4.85 -0.74
N GLU A 73 -10.80 5.38 -1.19
CA GLU A 73 -11.92 5.90 -0.38
C GLU A 73 -12.54 4.90 0.58
N THR A 74 -12.43 3.61 0.28
CA THR A 74 -12.97 2.53 1.12
C THR A 74 -11.96 1.94 2.10
N SER A 75 -10.71 2.40 2.05
CA SER A 75 -9.63 1.89 2.90
C SER A 75 -9.52 2.65 4.22
N SER A 76 -9.02 1.98 5.24
CA SER A 76 -8.72 2.60 6.53
C SER A 76 -7.57 3.59 6.45
N SER A 77 -7.57 4.56 7.36
CA SER A 77 -6.45 5.50 7.49
C SER A 77 -5.18 4.80 8.01
N PRO A 78 -4.02 4.98 7.37
CA PRO A 78 -2.75 4.43 7.87
C PRO A 78 -2.27 5.13 9.16
N TYR A 79 -2.93 6.20 9.59
CA TYR A 79 -2.67 6.90 10.86
C TYR A 79 -3.48 6.35 12.03
N LEU A 80 -4.30 5.30 11.84
CA LEU A 80 -4.90 4.58 12.95
C LEU A 80 -3.82 3.99 13.87
N ARG A 81 -4.04 4.03 15.19
CA ARG A 81 -3.05 3.60 16.20
C ARG A 81 -2.41 2.25 15.90
N ARG A 82 -3.22 1.26 15.46
CA ARG A 82 -2.72 -0.08 15.12
C ARG A 82 -1.83 -0.04 13.89
N ALA A 83 -2.20 0.72 12.85
CA ALA A 83 -1.40 0.87 11.64
C ALA A 83 -0.07 1.59 11.96
N VAL A 84 -0.10 2.69 12.70
CA VAL A 84 1.12 3.40 13.14
C VAL A 84 2.06 2.47 13.90
N ARG A 85 1.53 1.67 14.83
CA ARG A 85 2.33 0.71 15.60
C ARG A 85 2.98 -0.35 14.69
N ASN A 86 2.21 -0.95 13.79
CA ASN A 86 2.71 -2.00 12.89
C ASN A 86 3.63 -1.46 11.80
N SER A 87 3.49 -0.18 11.43
CA SER A 87 4.42 0.47 10.50
C SER A 87 5.78 0.77 11.13
N MET A 88 5.95 0.60 12.44
CA MET A 88 7.17 0.98 13.18
C MET A 88 7.56 2.45 12.95
N GLY A 89 6.57 3.32 12.74
CA GLY A 89 6.76 4.75 12.51
C GLY A 89 7.06 5.15 11.05
N THR A 90 7.24 4.21 10.13
CA THR A 90 7.53 4.54 8.72
C THR A 90 6.38 5.28 8.03
N VAL A 91 5.16 5.22 8.56
CA VAL A 91 4.02 6.01 8.09
C VAL A 91 4.27 7.52 8.16
N PHE A 92 5.17 7.98 9.01
CA PHE A 92 5.52 9.41 9.13
C PHE A 92 6.57 9.86 8.11
N THR A 93 7.20 8.93 7.40
CA THR A 93 8.22 9.21 6.38
C THR A 93 7.75 8.87 4.97
N LEU A 94 6.81 7.93 4.81
CA LEU A 94 6.21 7.59 3.54
C LEU A 94 5.09 8.58 3.21
N PRO A 95 5.15 9.31 2.09
CA PRO A 95 4.04 10.15 1.65
C PRO A 95 2.75 9.34 1.48
N VAL A 96 1.66 9.82 2.08
CA VAL A 96 0.33 9.21 1.99
C VAL A 96 -0.59 10.16 1.25
N ALA A 97 -1.18 9.70 0.15
CA ALA A 97 -2.10 10.44 -0.69
C ALA A 97 -3.50 9.77 -0.66
N PRO A 98 -4.42 10.21 0.21
CA PRO A 98 -5.79 9.76 0.13
C PRO A 98 -6.46 10.31 -1.13
N VAL A 99 -7.30 9.49 -1.76
CA VAL A 99 -8.06 9.88 -2.95
C VAL A 99 -9.55 9.61 -2.75
N GLU A 100 -10.39 10.48 -3.30
CA GLU A 100 -11.86 10.37 -3.20
C GLU A 100 -12.44 9.33 -4.19
N ASN A 101 -11.67 8.98 -5.22
CA ASN A 101 -12.05 7.97 -6.21
C ASN A 101 -10.79 7.32 -6.77
N LEU A 102 -10.51 6.12 -6.29
CA LEU A 102 -9.29 5.38 -6.66
C LEU A 102 -9.26 5.01 -8.14
N SER A 103 -10.36 4.55 -8.70
CA SER A 103 -10.42 4.17 -10.11
C SER A 103 -10.12 5.35 -11.05
N LYS A 104 -10.63 6.54 -10.73
CA LYS A 104 -10.33 7.77 -11.48
C LYS A 104 -8.85 8.15 -11.36
N ALA A 105 -8.30 8.06 -10.14
CA ALA A 105 -6.89 8.38 -9.89
C ALA A 105 -5.95 7.44 -10.67
N LEU A 106 -6.25 6.13 -10.72
CA LEU A 106 -5.46 5.15 -11.47
C LEU A 106 -5.49 5.41 -12.98
N ARG A 107 -6.67 5.68 -13.55
CA ARG A 107 -6.78 6.06 -14.97
C ARG A 107 -5.98 7.32 -15.29
N GLN A 108 -6.01 8.33 -14.43
CA GLN A 108 -5.23 9.55 -14.61
C GLN A 108 -3.72 9.29 -14.48
N LEU A 109 -3.28 8.44 -13.53
CA LEU A 109 -1.88 8.02 -13.41
C LEU A 109 -1.38 7.37 -14.70
N HIS A 110 -2.16 6.45 -15.27
CA HIS A 110 -1.81 5.79 -16.52
C HIS A 110 -1.79 6.77 -17.68
N ALA A 111 -2.87 7.50 -17.91
CA ALA A 111 -3.05 8.35 -19.10
C ALA A 111 -2.13 9.59 -19.11
N SER A 112 -1.90 10.22 -17.95
CA SER A 112 -1.20 11.51 -17.89
C SER A 112 0.25 11.40 -17.43
N TYR A 113 0.62 10.33 -16.74
CA TYR A 113 1.96 10.15 -16.16
C TYR A 113 2.70 8.91 -16.66
N GLY A 114 2.05 8.09 -17.50
CA GLY A 114 2.64 6.87 -18.05
C GLY A 114 3.00 5.83 -16.98
N VAL A 115 2.22 5.81 -15.88
CA VAL A 115 2.41 4.85 -14.79
C VAL A 115 1.60 3.60 -15.09
N GLU A 116 2.25 2.45 -15.20
CA GLU A 116 1.55 1.18 -15.30
C GLU A 116 0.86 0.84 -13.97
N THR A 117 -0.46 0.71 -14.01
CA THR A 117 -1.29 0.40 -12.85
C THR A 117 -1.60 -1.08 -12.82
N ILE A 118 -0.98 -1.81 -11.90
CA ILE A 118 -0.96 -3.27 -11.90
C ILE A 118 -1.73 -3.79 -10.70
N ALA A 119 -2.86 -4.46 -10.95
CA ALA A 119 -3.65 -5.08 -9.91
C ALA A 119 -3.01 -6.40 -9.44
N ALA A 120 -2.77 -6.53 -8.13
CA ALA A 120 -2.35 -7.79 -7.51
C ALA A 120 -3.57 -8.72 -7.41
N GLN A 121 -3.74 -9.59 -8.40
CA GLN A 121 -4.93 -10.44 -8.57
C GLN A 121 -4.56 -11.91 -8.37
N PRO A 122 -4.98 -12.57 -7.28
CA PRO A 122 -4.80 -14.01 -7.11
C PRO A 122 -5.49 -14.82 -8.22
N GLY A 123 -4.95 -16.00 -8.53
CA GLY A 123 -5.56 -16.93 -9.49
C GLY A 123 -5.40 -16.58 -10.97
N SER A 124 -4.79 -15.45 -11.32
CA SER A 124 -4.46 -15.16 -12.73
C SER A 124 -3.36 -16.12 -13.20
N THR A 125 -3.66 -16.91 -14.23
CA THR A 125 -2.69 -17.80 -14.88
C THR A 125 -2.00 -17.15 -16.08
N LYS A 126 -2.48 -16.00 -16.52
CA LYS A 126 -2.01 -15.34 -17.75
C LYS A 126 -0.82 -14.42 -17.51
N ASN A 127 -0.85 -13.68 -16.41
CA ASN A 127 0.17 -12.66 -16.10
C ASN A 127 0.80 -12.99 -14.75
N LEU A 128 1.85 -13.79 -14.76
CA LEU A 128 2.60 -14.09 -13.55
C LEU A 128 3.61 -12.96 -13.26
N LEU A 129 3.73 -12.59 -12.00
CA LEU A 129 4.60 -11.50 -11.55
C LEU A 129 6.04 -11.57 -12.10
N PRO A 130 6.71 -12.74 -12.19
CA PRO A 130 8.05 -12.81 -12.78
C PRO A 130 8.11 -12.51 -14.28
N GLN A 131 6.97 -12.51 -14.98
CA GLN A 131 6.87 -12.35 -16.44
C GLN A 131 6.51 -10.93 -16.86
N ILE A 132 5.99 -10.10 -15.95
CA ILE A 132 5.65 -8.71 -16.26
C ILE A 132 6.88 -7.80 -16.16
N ASN A 133 6.87 -6.71 -16.93
CA ASN A 133 7.93 -5.72 -16.90
C ASN A 133 7.60 -4.59 -15.92
N VAL A 134 8.35 -4.50 -14.82
CA VAL A 134 8.20 -3.46 -13.79
C VAL A 134 9.42 -2.54 -13.66
N ARG A 135 10.24 -2.46 -14.70
CA ARG A 135 11.40 -1.55 -14.76
C ARG A 135 10.99 -0.09 -14.88
N GLY A 136 9.90 0.18 -15.61
CA GLY A 136 9.31 1.51 -15.77
C GLY A 136 8.55 2.02 -14.55
N ALA A 137 7.86 3.15 -14.70
CA ALA A 137 6.98 3.69 -13.68
C ALA A 137 5.79 2.75 -13.44
N CYS A 138 5.56 2.33 -12.21
CA CYS A 138 4.47 1.41 -11.87
C CYS A 138 3.81 1.77 -10.54
N CYS A 139 2.55 1.39 -10.43
CA CYS A 139 1.71 1.45 -9.23
C CYS A 139 1.06 0.10 -8.99
N PHE A 140 1.42 -0.59 -7.93
CA PHE A 140 0.72 -1.82 -7.56
C PHE A 140 -0.53 -1.51 -6.74
N VAL A 141 -1.62 -2.17 -7.10
CA VAL A 141 -2.91 -2.04 -6.42
C VAL A 141 -3.20 -3.31 -5.63
N PHE A 142 -3.43 -3.16 -4.33
CA PHE A 142 -3.78 -4.25 -3.43
C PHE A 142 -5.20 -4.06 -2.89
N GLY A 143 -5.99 -5.12 -2.92
CA GLY A 143 -7.35 -5.14 -2.41
C GLY A 143 -7.46 -5.61 -0.96
N SER A 144 -8.70 -5.70 -0.48
CA SER A 144 -9.02 -6.27 0.83
C SER A 144 -8.79 -7.79 0.85
N GLU A 145 -8.62 -8.35 2.06
CA GLU A 145 -8.42 -9.81 2.21
C GLU A 145 -9.67 -10.63 1.89
N GLY A 146 -10.87 -10.06 2.05
CA GLY A 146 -12.12 -10.77 1.82
C GLY A 146 -12.63 -10.66 0.39
N GLU A 147 -12.72 -9.43 -0.12
CA GLU A 147 -13.35 -9.13 -1.41
C GLU A 147 -12.36 -8.89 -2.54
N GLY A 148 -11.07 -8.74 -2.21
CA GLY A 148 -10.05 -8.40 -3.19
C GLY A 148 -10.15 -6.94 -3.65
N ILE A 149 -9.80 -6.69 -4.90
CA ILE A 149 -9.90 -5.39 -5.56
C ILE A 149 -11.31 -5.23 -6.14
N SER A 150 -11.94 -4.08 -5.91
CA SER A 150 -13.28 -3.80 -6.43
C SER A 150 -13.30 -3.80 -7.97
N PRO A 151 -14.43 -4.19 -8.60
CA PRO A 151 -14.52 -4.26 -10.06
C PRO A 151 -14.15 -2.95 -10.76
N SER A 152 -14.60 -1.81 -10.23
CA SER A 152 -14.32 -0.49 -10.81
C SER A 152 -12.84 -0.11 -10.76
N VAL A 153 -12.14 -0.54 -9.71
CA VAL A 153 -10.68 -0.33 -9.56
C VAL A 153 -9.92 -1.31 -10.44
N LEU A 154 -10.36 -2.57 -10.51
CA LEU A 154 -9.74 -3.58 -11.38
C LEU A 154 -9.80 -3.18 -12.85
N GLU A 155 -10.97 -2.69 -13.32
CA GLU A 155 -11.14 -2.16 -14.68
C GLU A 155 -10.31 -0.89 -14.97
N ALA A 156 -9.92 -0.16 -13.93
CA ALA A 156 -9.08 1.03 -14.06
C ALA A 156 -7.58 0.71 -14.11
N CYS A 157 -7.19 -0.52 -13.78
CA CYS A 157 -5.81 -0.97 -13.88
C CYS A 157 -5.44 -1.28 -15.33
N SER A 158 -4.22 -0.97 -15.73
CA SER A 158 -3.70 -1.28 -17.07
C SER A 158 -3.36 -2.76 -17.23
N GLU A 159 -3.04 -3.44 -16.13
CA GLU A 159 -2.62 -4.83 -16.12
C GLU A 159 -3.01 -5.53 -14.79
N THR A 160 -3.04 -6.85 -14.81
CA THR A 160 -3.13 -7.69 -13.62
C THR A 160 -1.90 -8.55 -13.49
N ALA A 161 -1.46 -8.85 -12.26
CA ALA A 161 -0.38 -9.77 -12.02
C ALA A 161 -0.68 -10.68 -10.83
N ALA A 162 -0.23 -11.94 -10.92
CA ALA A 162 -0.36 -12.93 -9.85
C ALA A 162 1.01 -13.45 -9.39
N ILE A 163 1.14 -13.70 -8.10
CA ILE A 163 2.22 -14.51 -7.57
C ILE A 163 1.92 -15.98 -7.90
N PRO A 164 2.86 -16.73 -8.52
CA PRO A 164 2.69 -18.16 -8.72
C PRO A 164 2.49 -18.87 -7.37
N MET A 165 1.39 -19.58 -7.23
CA MET A 165 1.04 -20.31 -6.00
C MET A 165 1.11 -21.81 -6.22
N HIS A 166 1.34 -22.56 -5.14
CA HIS A 166 1.44 -24.02 -5.15
C HIS A 166 0.50 -24.64 -4.11
N ASN A 167 0.27 -25.94 -4.23
CA ASN A 167 -0.44 -26.77 -3.24
C ASN A 167 -1.88 -26.31 -2.93
N GLY A 168 -2.57 -25.67 -3.89
CA GLY A 168 -3.96 -25.25 -3.71
C GLY A 168 -4.12 -24.04 -2.77
N VAL A 169 -3.04 -23.32 -2.47
CA VAL A 169 -3.12 -22.06 -1.72
C VAL A 169 -3.61 -20.97 -2.67
N ASP A 170 -4.72 -20.30 -2.32
CA ASP A 170 -5.36 -19.32 -3.21
C ASP A 170 -4.69 -17.95 -3.17
N SER A 171 -4.24 -17.50 -1.98
CA SER A 171 -3.69 -16.17 -1.79
C SER A 171 -2.71 -16.09 -0.61
N LEU A 172 -1.98 -14.98 -0.53
CA LEU A 172 -1.14 -14.60 0.61
C LEU A 172 -1.78 -13.42 1.34
N ASN A 173 -1.39 -13.26 2.62
CA ASN A 173 -1.66 -12.01 3.33
C ASN A 173 -1.18 -10.81 2.50
N VAL A 174 -1.96 -9.73 2.46
CA VAL A 174 -1.71 -8.58 1.57
C VAL A 174 -0.34 -7.93 1.79
N ALA A 175 0.15 -7.86 3.02
CA ALA A 175 1.47 -7.28 3.30
C ALA A 175 2.61 -8.21 2.83
N VAL A 176 2.40 -9.53 2.91
CA VAL A 176 3.34 -10.54 2.37
C VAL A 176 3.34 -10.48 0.83
N ALA A 177 2.16 -10.44 0.21
CA ALA A 177 2.05 -10.25 -1.24
C ALA A 177 2.76 -8.96 -1.67
N GLY A 178 2.52 -7.85 -0.96
CA GLY A 178 3.19 -6.58 -1.20
C GLY A 178 4.72 -6.68 -1.17
N ALA A 179 5.28 -7.44 -0.21
CA ALA A 179 6.72 -7.65 -0.14
C ALA A 179 7.27 -8.40 -1.38
N VAL A 180 6.55 -9.41 -1.87
CA VAL A 180 6.95 -10.18 -3.06
C VAL A 180 6.90 -9.29 -4.32
N PHE A 181 5.82 -8.53 -4.51
CA PHE A 181 5.69 -7.58 -5.63
C PHE A 181 6.80 -6.53 -5.62
N LEU A 182 7.08 -5.93 -4.48
CA LEU A 182 8.08 -4.88 -4.35
C LEU A 182 9.52 -5.43 -4.46
N TYR A 183 9.76 -6.65 -3.99
CA TYR A 183 11.04 -7.33 -4.22
C TYR A 183 11.30 -7.57 -5.71
N GLU A 184 10.26 -7.97 -6.46
CA GLU A 184 10.40 -8.17 -7.92
C GLU A 184 10.78 -6.88 -8.64
N VAL A 185 10.22 -5.74 -8.24
CA VAL A 185 10.66 -4.43 -8.78
C VAL A 185 12.13 -4.19 -8.51
N ARG A 186 12.59 -4.44 -7.28
CA ARG A 186 14.01 -4.25 -6.94
C ARG A 186 14.91 -5.16 -7.74
N ARG A 187 14.50 -6.44 -7.90
CA ARG A 187 15.24 -7.41 -8.71
C ARG A 187 15.37 -6.98 -10.18
N GLN A 188 14.30 -6.41 -10.75
CA GLN A 188 14.32 -5.98 -12.15
C GLN A 188 15.02 -4.64 -12.39
N ARG A 189 15.08 -3.76 -11.35
CA ARG A 189 15.70 -2.43 -11.43
C ARG A 189 17.16 -2.41 -10.95
N ALA A 190 17.65 -3.53 -10.38
CA ALA A 190 19.06 -3.72 -10.05
C ALA A 190 19.85 -4.02 -11.33
#